data_079e58ad980b8fe7dfacfc86bde47cf0
#
_entry.id   079e58ad980b8fe7dfacfc86bde47cf0
#
_cell.length_a   1.000
_cell.length_b   1.000
_cell.length_c   1.000
_cell.angle_alpha   90.00
_cell.angle_beta   90.00
_cell.angle_gamma   90.00
#
_symmetry.space_group_name_H-M   'P 1'
#
loop_
_entity.id
_entity.type
_entity.pdbx_description
1 polymer ?
#
loop_
_entity_poly.entity_id
_entity_poly.type
_entity_poly.pdbx_seq_one_letter_code
_entity_poly.pdbx_strand_id
1 'polypeptide(L)'
;MNRQTSPVAAAHLDEEAQHEVTRLCVQSALLLLQYGAESNLVVGVSTRLGYALGATRVECTLTANSIVLTTVFDRYCITTARRNVDRGVNMTVVSSVQRIMLAAEEGRLDRVGVHEALEAVQQRTQGYPPWLGLGRGTPPRGLLHRRRRQGRRRDGWSHG
;
A
#
# COMPACT_ATOMS: atom_id res chain seq x y z
N MET A 1 -38.24 25.52 -20.95
CA MET A 1 -37.21 24.52 -21.33
C MET A 1 -36.44 24.14 -20.07
N ASN A 2 -36.91 23.09 -19.43
CA ASN A 2 -36.41 22.65 -18.13
C ASN A 2 -35.35 21.52 -18.38
N ARG A 3 -34.09 21.85 -18.26
CA ARG A 3 -33.03 20.81 -18.25
C ARG A 3 -33.08 20.15 -16.89
N GLN A 4 -33.77 19.05 -16.79
CA GLN A 4 -33.61 18.10 -15.74
C GLN A 4 -32.19 17.52 -15.87
N THR A 5 -31.29 17.99 -15.03
CA THR A 5 -30.06 17.26 -14.75
C THR A 5 -30.46 15.97 -14.02
N SER A 6 -30.49 14.88 -14.76
CA SER A 6 -30.63 13.56 -14.19
C SER A 6 -29.53 13.36 -13.16
N PRO A 7 -29.85 12.91 -11.92
CA PRO A 7 -28.82 12.46 -11.02
C PRO A 7 -28.12 11.29 -11.71
N VAL A 8 -26.80 11.36 -11.81
CA VAL A 8 -25.97 10.24 -12.23
C VAL A 8 -26.38 9.06 -11.34
N ALA A 9 -27.08 8.10 -11.93
CA ALA A 9 -27.43 6.88 -11.27
C ALA A 9 -26.12 6.27 -10.75
N ALA A 10 -26.00 6.16 -9.43
CA ALA A 10 -24.91 5.45 -8.81
C ALA A 10 -24.93 4.06 -9.44
N ALA A 11 -23.96 3.78 -10.30
CA ALA A 11 -23.83 2.48 -10.95
C ALA A 11 -23.79 1.45 -9.84
N HIS A 12 -24.76 0.56 -9.82
CA HIS A 12 -24.85 -0.50 -8.83
C HIS A 12 -23.60 -1.37 -9.03
N LEU A 13 -22.65 -1.30 -8.08
CA LEU A 13 -21.45 -2.10 -8.13
C LEU A 13 -21.85 -3.57 -8.04
N ASP A 14 -21.33 -4.40 -8.92
CA ASP A 14 -21.47 -5.85 -8.80
C ASP A 14 -20.70 -6.37 -7.58
N GLU A 15 -20.96 -7.59 -7.17
CA GLU A 15 -20.38 -8.20 -5.97
C GLU A 15 -18.85 -8.22 -6.02
N GLU A 16 -18.27 -8.53 -7.17
CA GLU A 16 -16.82 -8.55 -7.36
C GLU A 16 -16.21 -7.15 -7.17
N ALA A 17 -16.85 -6.13 -7.74
CA ALA A 17 -16.42 -4.74 -7.59
C ALA A 17 -16.50 -4.28 -6.13
N GLN A 18 -17.52 -4.68 -5.37
CA GLN A 18 -17.66 -4.36 -3.95
C GLN A 18 -16.53 -5.00 -3.12
N HIS A 19 -16.20 -6.25 -3.39
CA HIS A 19 -15.06 -6.92 -2.77
C HIS A 19 -13.74 -6.24 -3.10
N GLU A 20 -13.57 -5.81 -4.33
CA GLU A 20 -12.37 -5.09 -4.74
C GLU A 20 -12.24 -3.73 -4.03
N VAL A 21 -13.31 -2.94 -3.95
CA VAL A 21 -13.32 -1.67 -3.19
C VAL A 21 -12.91 -1.91 -1.74
N THR A 22 -13.49 -2.92 -1.09
CA THR A 22 -13.12 -3.29 0.28
C THR A 22 -11.64 -3.62 0.39
N ARG A 23 -11.11 -4.41 -0.55
CA ARG A 23 -9.69 -4.78 -0.61
C ARG A 23 -8.78 -3.56 -0.76
N LEU A 24 -9.12 -2.61 -1.63
CA LEU A 24 -8.35 -1.38 -1.85
C LEU A 24 -8.34 -0.48 -0.61
N CYS A 25 -9.47 -0.36 0.09
CA CYS A 25 -9.54 0.37 1.35
C CYS A 25 -8.65 -0.26 2.43
N VAL A 26 -8.68 -1.58 2.57
CA VAL A 26 -7.81 -2.30 3.53
C VAL A 26 -6.34 -2.20 3.14
N GLN A 27 -6.01 -2.30 1.86
CA GLN A 27 -4.63 -2.18 1.36
C GLN A 27 -4.07 -0.78 1.63
N SER A 28 -4.85 0.27 1.37
CA SER A 28 -4.46 1.65 1.69
C SER A 28 -4.23 1.86 3.19
N ALA A 29 -5.15 1.36 4.03
CA ALA A 29 -5.04 1.42 5.47
C ALA A 29 -3.80 0.68 5.99
N LEU A 30 -3.50 -0.52 5.47
CA LEU A 30 -2.32 -1.29 5.82
C LEU A 30 -1.03 -0.56 5.44
N LEU A 31 -0.94 -0.03 4.22
CA LEU A 31 0.25 0.72 3.78
C LEU A 31 0.50 1.93 4.69
N LEU A 32 -0.54 2.68 5.02
CA LEU A 32 -0.41 3.81 5.92
C LEU A 32 0.09 3.38 7.31
N LEU A 33 -0.55 2.38 7.91
CA LEU A 33 -0.21 1.91 9.25
C LEU A 33 1.19 1.29 9.30
N GLN A 34 1.56 0.48 8.31
CA GLN A 34 2.87 -0.18 8.22
C GLN A 34 4.02 0.82 8.11
N TYR A 35 3.78 2.00 7.55
CA TYR A 35 4.79 3.03 7.35
C TYR A 35 4.65 4.24 8.27
N GLY A 36 3.98 4.05 9.41
CA GLY A 36 4.01 4.99 10.55
C GLY A 36 3.06 6.16 10.45
N ALA A 37 1.97 6.04 9.68
CA ALA A 37 0.92 7.05 9.70
C ALA A 37 0.13 7.01 11.01
N GLU A 38 -0.33 8.18 11.46
CA GLU A 38 -1.22 8.28 12.62
C GLU A 38 -2.56 7.58 12.38
N SER A 39 -3.14 7.02 13.44
CA SER A 39 -4.40 6.27 13.36
C SER A 39 -5.54 7.08 12.73
N ASN A 40 -5.66 8.35 13.05
CA ASN A 40 -6.69 9.22 12.47
C ASN A 40 -6.53 9.39 10.96
N LEU A 41 -5.28 9.48 10.49
CA LEU A 41 -4.98 9.54 9.06
C LEU A 41 -5.33 8.24 8.36
N VAL A 42 -4.98 7.09 8.96
CA VAL A 42 -5.31 5.76 8.42
C VAL A 42 -6.82 5.61 8.25
N VAL A 43 -7.60 5.90 9.30
CA VAL A 43 -9.06 5.85 9.27
C VAL A 43 -9.62 6.82 8.24
N GLY A 44 -9.16 8.08 8.25
CA GLY A 44 -9.65 9.12 7.36
C GLY A 44 -9.44 8.78 5.88
N VAL A 45 -8.22 8.36 5.50
CA VAL A 45 -7.88 8.04 4.11
C VAL A 45 -8.64 6.82 3.62
N SER A 46 -8.69 5.74 4.40
CA SER A 46 -9.39 4.52 3.98
C SER A 46 -10.90 4.72 3.86
N THR A 47 -11.49 5.51 4.74
CA THR A 47 -12.92 5.85 4.72
C THR A 47 -13.26 6.69 3.48
N ARG A 48 -12.51 7.76 3.24
CA ARG A 48 -12.70 8.65 2.08
C ARG A 48 -12.50 7.90 0.76
N LEU A 49 -11.49 7.04 0.68
CA LEU A 49 -11.26 6.21 -0.50
C LEU A 49 -12.46 5.29 -0.79
N GLY A 50 -13.03 4.66 0.23
CA GLY A 50 -14.20 3.81 0.07
C GLY A 50 -15.41 4.58 -0.45
N TYR A 51 -15.68 5.78 0.06
CA TYR A 51 -16.74 6.64 -0.46
C TYR A 51 -16.48 7.06 -1.91
N ALA A 52 -15.25 7.45 -2.24
CA ALA A 52 -14.88 7.82 -3.60
C ALA A 52 -15.09 6.67 -4.61
N LEU A 53 -14.93 5.42 -4.16
CA LEU A 53 -15.11 4.22 -4.97
C LEU A 53 -16.52 3.62 -4.91
N GLY A 54 -17.48 4.30 -4.28
CA GLY A 54 -18.90 3.94 -4.32
C GLY A 54 -19.44 3.15 -3.13
N ALA A 55 -18.68 3.04 -2.02
CA ALA A 55 -19.25 2.51 -0.78
C ALA A 55 -20.23 3.52 -0.17
N THR A 56 -21.35 3.04 0.35
CA THR A 56 -22.35 3.87 1.05
C THR A 56 -21.87 4.22 2.46
N ARG A 57 -21.14 3.31 3.10
CA ARG A 57 -20.58 3.50 4.45
C ARG A 57 -19.27 2.72 4.57
N VAL A 58 -18.34 3.30 5.30
CA VAL A 58 -17.05 2.65 5.62
C VAL A 58 -16.77 2.84 7.10
N GLU A 59 -16.50 1.74 7.79
CA GLU A 59 -16.07 1.73 9.19
C GLU A 59 -14.70 1.08 9.28
N CYS A 60 -13.77 1.77 9.92
CA CYS A 60 -12.41 1.28 10.11
C CYS A 60 -12.06 1.32 11.60
N THR A 61 -11.71 0.18 12.15
CA THR A 61 -11.24 0.03 13.52
C THR A 61 -9.80 -0.44 13.52
N LEU A 62 -8.96 0.24 14.28
CA LEU A 62 -7.55 -0.09 14.45
C LEU A 62 -7.33 -0.66 15.84
N THR A 63 -6.53 -1.72 15.89
CA THR A 63 -5.95 -2.24 17.13
C THR A 63 -4.43 -2.17 17.04
N ALA A 64 -3.72 -2.53 18.10
CA ALA A 64 -2.25 -2.52 18.10
C ALA A 64 -1.64 -3.32 16.93
N ASN A 65 -2.27 -4.41 16.53
CA ASN A 65 -1.70 -5.36 15.57
C ASN A 65 -2.62 -5.71 14.40
N SER A 66 -3.78 -5.06 14.28
CA SER A 66 -4.70 -5.39 13.19
C SER A 66 -5.61 -4.22 12.80
N ILE A 67 -6.12 -4.33 11.58
CA ILE A 67 -7.15 -3.46 11.02
C ILE A 67 -8.38 -4.31 10.78
N VAL A 68 -9.52 -3.81 11.21
CA VAL A 68 -10.84 -4.34 10.83
C VAL A 68 -11.55 -3.26 10.04
N LEU A 69 -11.91 -3.54 8.82
CA LEU A 69 -12.60 -2.61 7.93
C LEU A 69 -13.89 -3.23 7.43
N THR A 70 -14.97 -2.48 7.55
CA THR A 70 -16.29 -2.83 7.06
C THR A 70 -16.72 -1.82 6.02
N THR A 71 -17.11 -2.29 4.85
CA THR A 71 -17.72 -1.49 3.80
C THR A 71 -19.17 -1.92 3.62
N VAL A 72 -20.06 -0.96 3.46
CA VAL A 72 -21.48 -1.17 3.22
C VAL A 72 -21.82 -0.67 1.83
N PHE A 73 -22.51 -1.48 1.06
CA PHE A 73 -23.02 -1.18 -0.25
C PHE A 73 -24.51 -1.53 -0.27
N ASP A 74 -25.40 -0.55 -0.33
CA ASP A 74 -26.86 -0.75 -0.33
C ASP A 74 -27.36 -1.91 0.59
N ARG A 75 -27.29 -3.15 0.10
CA ARG A 75 -27.79 -4.34 0.78
C ARG A 75 -26.70 -5.26 1.32
N TYR A 76 -25.45 -5.00 0.98
CA TYR A 76 -24.33 -5.88 1.33
C TYR A 76 -23.34 -5.17 2.26
N CYS A 77 -22.86 -5.95 3.19
CA CYS A 77 -21.86 -5.52 4.15
C CYS A 77 -20.67 -6.48 4.08
N ILE A 78 -19.49 -5.95 3.81
CA ILE A 78 -18.26 -6.75 3.70
C ILE A 78 -17.31 -6.31 4.81
N THR A 79 -16.97 -7.24 5.70
CA THR A 79 -16.01 -7.03 6.78
C THR A 79 -14.75 -7.81 6.51
N THR A 80 -13.61 -7.14 6.59
CA THR A 80 -12.29 -7.75 6.40
C THR A 80 -11.36 -7.35 7.54
N ALA A 81 -10.67 -8.32 8.10
CA ALA A 81 -9.62 -8.12 9.09
C ALA A 81 -8.26 -8.45 8.50
N ARG A 82 -7.24 -7.61 8.77
CA ARG A 82 -5.86 -7.83 8.35
C ARG A 82 -4.90 -7.54 9.48
N ARG A 83 -3.88 -8.39 9.58
CA ARG A 83 -2.79 -8.18 10.54
C ARG A 83 -1.86 -7.09 10.05
N ASN A 84 -1.47 -6.21 10.95
CA ASN A 84 -0.41 -5.23 10.70
C ASN A 84 0.96 -5.81 11.02
N VAL A 85 1.93 -5.51 10.16
CA VAL A 85 3.36 -5.77 10.40
C VAL A 85 4.09 -4.46 10.19
N ASP A 86 4.63 -3.91 11.26
CA ASP A 86 5.41 -2.66 11.21
C ASP A 86 6.62 -2.81 10.28
N ARG A 87 6.78 -1.86 9.38
CA ARG A 87 7.87 -1.78 8.40
C ARG A 87 8.76 -0.56 8.59
N GLY A 88 8.50 0.20 9.65
CA GLY A 88 9.21 1.45 9.93
C GLY A 88 8.58 2.67 9.24
N VAL A 89 9.05 3.86 9.59
CA VAL A 89 8.49 5.12 9.10
C VAL A 89 8.97 5.44 7.68
N ASN A 90 8.03 5.65 6.76
CA ASN A 90 8.30 6.10 5.40
C ASN A 90 7.23 7.09 4.91
N MET A 91 7.48 8.38 5.09
CA MET A 91 6.54 9.44 4.75
C MET A 91 6.30 9.57 3.24
N THR A 92 7.19 9.05 2.39
CA THR A 92 6.97 9.01 0.93
C THR A 92 5.82 8.06 0.58
N VAL A 93 5.74 6.92 1.26
CA VAL A 93 4.61 5.97 1.11
C VAL A 93 3.33 6.62 1.59
N VAL A 94 3.34 7.20 2.78
CA VAL A 94 2.18 7.88 3.38
C VAL A 94 1.63 8.96 2.43
N SER A 95 2.50 9.84 1.94
CA SER A 95 2.12 10.89 1.00
C SER A 95 1.62 10.34 -0.34
N SER A 96 2.16 9.22 -0.82
CA SER A 96 1.71 8.59 -2.06
C SER A 96 0.31 8.04 -1.94
N VAL A 97 0.00 7.34 -0.83
CA VAL A 97 -1.35 6.81 -0.58
C VAL A 97 -2.37 7.95 -0.43
N GLN A 98 -2.02 9.04 0.26
CA GLN A 98 -2.89 10.23 0.35
C GLN A 98 -3.18 10.84 -1.03
N ARG A 99 -2.19 10.94 -1.91
CA ARG A 99 -2.40 11.44 -3.28
C ARG A 99 -3.29 10.53 -4.13
N ILE A 100 -3.18 9.22 -3.96
CA ILE A 100 -4.06 8.25 -4.62
C ILE A 100 -5.51 8.47 -4.17
N MET A 101 -5.74 8.60 -2.87
CA MET A 101 -7.07 8.87 -2.31
C MET A 101 -7.65 10.19 -2.87
N LEU A 102 -6.88 11.28 -2.86
CA LEU A 102 -7.32 12.55 -3.42
C LEU A 102 -7.64 12.44 -4.91
N ALA A 103 -6.83 11.72 -5.69
CA ALA A 103 -7.09 11.51 -7.11
C ALA A 103 -8.37 10.69 -7.37
N ALA A 104 -8.69 9.74 -6.49
CA ALA A 104 -9.94 9.01 -6.55
C ALA A 104 -11.15 9.90 -6.21
N GLU A 105 -11.06 10.74 -5.18
CA GLU A 105 -12.12 11.70 -4.84
C GLU A 105 -12.40 12.72 -5.95
N GLU A 106 -11.36 13.16 -6.64
CA GLU A 106 -11.48 14.07 -7.79
C GLU A 106 -11.95 13.36 -9.08
N GLY A 107 -12.18 12.05 -9.02
CA GLY A 107 -12.56 11.24 -10.18
C GLY A 107 -11.48 11.05 -11.23
N ARG A 108 -10.21 11.36 -10.89
CA ARG A 108 -9.06 11.16 -11.79
C ARG A 108 -8.57 9.71 -11.80
N LEU A 109 -8.84 8.96 -10.75
CA LEU A 109 -8.59 7.54 -10.66
C LEU A 109 -9.88 6.79 -10.36
N ASP A 110 -10.18 5.83 -11.19
CA ASP A 110 -11.22 4.84 -10.94
C ASP A 110 -10.67 3.67 -10.09
N ARG A 111 -11.48 2.66 -9.88
CA ARG A 111 -11.11 1.47 -9.12
C ARG A 111 -9.85 0.78 -9.64
N VAL A 112 -9.73 0.64 -10.97
CA VAL A 112 -8.57 0.02 -11.62
C VAL A 112 -7.33 0.89 -11.44
N GLY A 113 -7.43 2.19 -11.67
CA GLY A 113 -6.33 3.13 -11.49
C GLY A 113 -5.84 3.21 -10.04
N VAL A 114 -6.74 3.13 -9.06
CA VAL A 114 -6.38 3.05 -7.63
C VAL A 114 -5.63 1.75 -7.33
N HIS A 115 -6.10 0.61 -7.88
CA HIS A 115 -5.43 -0.66 -7.73
C HIS A 115 -3.98 -0.61 -8.24
N GLU A 116 -3.80 -0.20 -9.48
CA GLU A 116 -2.47 -0.09 -10.11
C GLU A 116 -1.55 0.86 -9.34
N ALA A 117 -2.07 1.99 -8.88
CA ALA A 117 -1.30 2.96 -8.12
C ALA A 117 -0.86 2.44 -6.74
N LEU A 118 -1.74 1.74 -6.01
CA LEU A 118 -1.39 1.11 -4.73
C LEU A 118 -0.38 -0.03 -4.90
N GLU A 119 -0.53 -0.86 -5.94
CA GLU A 119 0.43 -1.91 -6.30
C GLU A 119 1.82 -1.30 -6.60
N ALA A 120 1.87 -0.22 -7.37
CA ALA A 120 3.14 0.46 -7.67
C ALA A 120 3.83 1.01 -6.42
N VAL A 121 3.07 1.55 -5.45
CA VAL A 121 3.60 1.97 -4.15
C VAL A 121 4.17 0.77 -3.39
N GLN A 122 3.43 -0.33 -3.33
CA GLN A 122 3.83 -1.54 -2.62
C GLN A 122 5.08 -2.18 -3.22
N GLN A 123 5.17 -2.28 -4.54
CA GLN A 123 6.34 -2.85 -5.23
C GLN A 123 7.61 -2.04 -4.98
N ARG A 124 7.53 -0.71 -4.98
CA ARG A 124 8.68 0.17 -4.68
C ARG A 124 9.20 -0.01 -3.25
N THR A 125 8.35 -0.39 -2.33
CA THR A 125 8.71 -0.55 -0.92
C THR A 125 9.22 -1.95 -0.58
N GLN A 126 8.82 -2.96 -1.33
CA GLN A 126 9.31 -4.34 -1.13
C GLN A 126 10.75 -4.55 -1.58
N GLY A 127 11.28 -3.69 -2.45
CA GLY A 127 12.67 -3.72 -2.92
C GLY A 127 13.70 -3.07 -1.97
N TYR A 128 13.26 -2.39 -0.91
CA TYR A 128 14.15 -1.74 0.06
C TYR A 128 14.16 -2.50 1.38
N PRO A 129 15.31 -3.04 1.82
CA PRO A 129 15.42 -3.59 3.16
C PRO A 129 15.17 -2.48 4.20
N PRO A 130 14.56 -2.81 5.38
CA PRO A 130 14.10 -1.82 6.38
C PRO A 130 15.19 -0.87 6.90
N TRP A 131 16.46 -1.25 6.82
CA TRP A 131 17.60 -0.46 7.29
C TRP A 131 18.13 0.55 6.27
N LEU A 132 17.67 0.49 5.00
CA LEU A 132 18.07 1.43 3.94
C LEU A 132 17.19 2.69 3.87
N GLY A 133 16.18 2.82 4.73
CA GLY A 133 15.26 3.95 4.78
C GLY A 133 15.82 5.22 5.46
N LEU A 134 17.03 5.20 5.97
CA LEU A 134 17.70 6.35 6.58
C LEU A 134 18.80 6.89 5.65
N GLY A 135 18.40 7.77 4.74
CA GLY A 135 19.34 8.59 4.00
C GLY A 135 19.37 8.32 2.51
N ARG A 136 19.29 9.40 1.76
CA ARG A 136 19.82 9.50 0.41
C ARG A 136 21.33 9.29 0.49
N GLY A 137 21.76 8.06 0.69
CA GLY A 137 23.15 7.64 0.64
C GLY A 137 23.27 6.61 -0.47
N THR A 138 24.05 6.93 -1.49
CA THR A 138 24.61 5.97 -2.43
C THR A 138 25.03 4.71 -1.68
N PRO A 139 24.70 3.50 -2.15
CA PRO A 139 25.22 2.28 -1.53
C PRO A 139 26.75 2.35 -1.50
N PRO A 140 27.40 1.96 -0.41
CA PRO A 140 28.85 1.96 -0.35
C PRO A 140 29.39 1.07 -1.47
N ARG A 141 30.11 1.68 -2.41
CA ARG A 141 30.88 1.01 -3.45
C ARG A 141 32.00 0.20 -2.80
N GLY A 142 31.69 -0.91 -2.11
CA GLY A 142 32.72 -1.63 -1.40
C GLY A 142 32.46 -3.11 -1.13
N LEU A 143 31.27 -3.63 -1.45
CA LEU A 143 30.92 -5.02 -1.11
C LEU A 143 30.93 -6.00 -2.29
N LEU A 144 31.35 -5.55 -3.45
CA LEU A 144 31.61 -6.43 -4.60
C LEU A 144 33.12 -6.39 -4.88
N HIS A 145 33.79 -7.43 -4.56
CA HIS A 145 35.15 -7.89 -4.82
C HIS A 145 36.03 -8.08 -3.59
N ARG A 146 35.81 -9.19 -2.92
CA ARG A 146 36.90 -9.97 -2.37
C ARG A 146 36.63 -11.46 -2.53
N ARG A 147 36.58 -11.91 -3.77
CA ARG A 147 37.01 -13.28 -4.06
C ARG A 147 38.52 -13.29 -3.90
N ARG A 148 39.00 -13.67 -2.72
CA ARG A 148 40.36 -14.07 -2.53
C ARG A 148 40.62 -15.28 -3.40
N ARG A 149 41.46 -15.08 -4.43
CA ARG A 149 42.21 -16.14 -5.07
C ARG A 149 43.11 -16.74 -3.97
N GLN A 150 42.76 -17.89 -3.46
CA GLN A 150 43.72 -18.72 -2.77
C GLN A 150 44.68 -19.28 -3.84
N GLY A 151 45.86 -18.68 -3.86
CA GLY A 151 46.98 -19.20 -4.62
C GLY A 151 47.39 -20.56 -4.02
N ARG A 152 47.36 -21.60 -4.83
CA ARG A 152 47.98 -22.86 -4.58
C ARG A 152 49.48 -22.60 -4.49
N ARG A 153 50.05 -22.66 -3.32
CA ARG A 153 51.49 -22.92 -3.12
C ARG A 153 51.71 -24.44 -3.31
N ARG A 154 52.37 -24.77 -4.38
CA ARG A 154 53.06 -26.04 -4.51
C ARG A 154 54.36 -25.89 -3.75
N ASP A 155 54.47 -26.55 -2.63
CA ASP A 155 55.76 -26.77 -1.98
C ASP A 155 56.22 -28.15 -2.40
N GLY A 156 57.27 -28.15 -3.23
CA GLY A 156 58.04 -29.32 -3.56
C GLY A 156 58.90 -29.71 -2.37
N TRP A 157 58.81 -30.96 -2.00
CA TRP A 157 59.80 -31.59 -1.15
C TRP A 157 60.52 -32.66 -2.00
N SER A 158 61.72 -32.35 -2.37
CA SER A 158 62.73 -33.32 -2.82
C SER A 158 63.49 -33.79 -1.60
N HIS A 159 63.56 -35.10 -1.41
CA HIS A 159 64.55 -35.73 -0.57
C HIS A 159 65.28 -36.76 -1.41
N GLY A 160 66.60 -36.57 -1.38
CA GLY A 160 67.55 -37.59 -1.60
C GLY A 160 67.70 -38.53 -0.40
#